data_4cd4062196874e65c2bab3cf0734f163
#
_entry.id   4cd4062196874e65c2bab3cf0734f163
#
_cell.length_a   1.000
_cell.length_b   1.000
_cell.length_c   1.000
_cell.angle_alpha   90.00
_cell.angle_beta   90.00
_cell.angle_gamma   90.00
#
_symmetry.space_group_name_H-M   'P 1'
#
loop_
_entity.id
_entity.type
_entity.pdbx_description
1 polymer ?
#
loop_
_entity_poly.entity_id
_entity_poly.type
_entity_poly.pdbx_seq_one_letter_code
_entity_poly.pdbx_strand_id
1 'polypeptide(L)'
;MTTAARVQAWRGAVAVTLGSGDLEATFLPELNLLGVSLRYRAEEYFALPGGIGAYRRGHTTGLPLLAPWANRLAGHTYRRGRVGVDLSGLDLHTDAEGLPMHGTLAARDAGR
;
A
#
# COMPACT_ATOMS: atom_id res chain seq x y z
N MET A 1 -7.63 -2.18 -27.79
CA MET A 1 -7.34 -1.33 -26.61
C MET A 1 -5.86 -1.47 -26.28
N THR A 2 -5.13 -0.37 -26.26
CA THR A 2 -3.69 -0.37 -25.98
C THR A 2 -3.46 -0.20 -24.49
N THR A 3 -2.69 -1.11 -23.91
CA THR A 3 -2.20 -0.97 -22.55
C THR A 3 -0.79 -0.42 -22.56
N ALA A 4 -0.52 0.60 -21.76
CA ALA A 4 0.78 1.24 -21.66
C ALA A 4 1.17 1.45 -20.21
N ALA A 5 2.47 1.40 -19.96
CA ALA A 5 3.06 1.74 -18.67
C ALA A 5 4.09 2.84 -18.88
N ARG A 6 4.11 3.83 -18.01
CA ARG A 6 5.11 4.90 -18.06
C ARG A 6 5.57 5.29 -16.67
N VAL A 7 6.83 5.68 -16.58
CA VAL A 7 7.42 6.25 -15.36
C VAL A 7 7.33 7.78 -15.48
N GLN A 8 6.87 8.42 -14.44
CA GLN A 8 6.71 9.87 -14.39
C GLN A 8 6.83 10.41 -12.97
N ALA A 9 6.94 11.70 -12.80
CA ALA A 9 6.85 12.32 -11.48
C ALA A 9 5.38 12.54 -11.10
N TRP A 10 5.07 12.31 -9.83
CA TRP A 10 3.78 12.62 -9.26
C TRP A 10 4.01 13.30 -7.89
N ARG A 11 3.72 14.60 -7.81
CA ARG A 11 3.92 15.42 -6.61
C ARG A 11 5.32 15.26 -5.99
N GLY A 12 6.36 15.21 -6.84
CA GLY A 12 7.75 15.07 -6.42
C GLY A 12 8.22 13.64 -6.15
N ALA A 13 7.35 12.64 -6.26
CA ALA A 13 7.72 11.24 -6.12
C ALA A 13 7.83 10.55 -7.49
N VAL A 14 8.64 9.51 -7.57
CA VAL A 14 8.66 8.63 -8.75
C VAL A 14 7.37 7.83 -8.77
N ALA A 15 6.69 7.83 -9.90
CA ALA A 15 5.43 7.13 -10.08
C ALA A 15 5.45 6.25 -11.32
N VAL A 16 4.70 5.16 -11.26
CA VAL A 16 4.38 4.32 -12.42
C VAL A 16 2.90 4.46 -12.69
N THR A 17 2.57 4.85 -13.92
CA THR A 17 1.20 4.96 -14.36
C THR A 17 0.90 3.88 -15.40
N LEU A 18 -0.16 3.14 -15.16
CA LEU A 18 -0.68 2.13 -16.08
C LEU A 18 -1.93 2.68 -16.76
N GLY A 19 -2.00 2.58 -18.08
CA GLY A 19 -3.14 3.05 -18.84
C GLY A 19 -3.69 1.96 -19.74
N SER A 20 -5.01 1.89 -19.84
CA SER A 20 -5.72 1.02 -20.79
C SER A 20 -7.03 1.70 -21.20
N GLY A 21 -7.11 2.12 -22.45
CA GLY A 21 -8.25 2.91 -22.93
C GLY A 21 -8.38 4.21 -22.14
N ASP A 22 -9.56 4.47 -21.59
CA ASP A 22 -9.85 5.65 -20.78
C ASP A 22 -9.49 5.51 -19.31
N LEU A 23 -8.98 4.33 -18.90
CA LEU A 23 -8.65 4.04 -17.51
C LEU A 23 -7.15 4.22 -17.27
N GLU A 24 -6.81 4.90 -16.17
CA GLU A 24 -5.43 5.19 -15.80
C GLU A 24 -5.24 5.04 -14.29
N ALA A 25 -4.22 4.28 -13.89
CA ALA A 25 -3.90 4.07 -12.48
C ALA A 25 -2.44 4.42 -12.20
N THR A 26 -2.18 5.11 -11.10
CA THR A 26 -0.85 5.58 -10.72
C THR A 26 -0.46 5.01 -9.36
N PHE A 27 0.77 4.49 -9.29
CA PHE A 27 1.33 3.85 -8.10
C PHE A 27 2.69 4.47 -7.77
N LEU A 28 3.05 4.47 -6.49
CA LEU A 28 4.33 4.98 -6.00
C LEU A 28 5.23 3.82 -5.55
N PRO A 29 6.19 3.35 -6.35
CA PRO A 29 7.04 2.22 -5.99
C PRO A 29 7.85 2.44 -4.71
N GLU A 30 8.31 3.66 -4.45
CA GLU A 30 9.10 3.99 -3.26
C GLU A 30 8.27 4.07 -1.98
N LEU A 31 6.94 4.04 -2.08
CA LEU A 31 6.01 4.00 -0.96
C LEU A 31 5.20 2.70 -0.99
N ASN A 32 5.90 1.57 -1.11
CA ASN A 32 5.29 0.23 -1.10
C ASN A 32 4.19 0.06 -2.15
N LEU A 33 4.38 0.63 -3.33
CA LEU A 33 3.41 0.59 -4.44
C LEU A 33 2.04 1.17 -4.08
N LEU A 34 1.99 2.16 -3.19
CA LEU A 34 0.74 2.84 -2.86
C LEU A 34 0.05 3.35 -4.13
N GLY A 35 -1.19 2.94 -4.35
CA GLY A 35 -2.02 3.48 -5.41
C GLY A 35 -2.54 4.86 -5.02
N VAL A 36 -2.20 5.88 -5.80
CA VAL A 36 -2.50 7.28 -5.47
C VAL A 36 -3.50 7.91 -6.40
N SER A 37 -3.77 7.30 -7.54
CA SER A 37 -4.71 7.84 -8.53
C SER A 37 -5.35 6.70 -9.31
N LEU A 38 -6.64 6.79 -9.49
CA LEU A 38 -7.39 5.98 -10.46
C LEU A 38 -8.32 6.93 -11.20
N ARG A 39 -8.10 7.08 -12.50
CA ARG A 39 -8.86 7.99 -13.34
C ARG A 39 -9.58 7.24 -14.46
N TYR A 40 -10.81 7.59 -14.68
CA TYR A 40 -11.58 7.15 -15.83
C TYR A 40 -12.12 8.38 -16.56
N ARG A 41 -11.77 8.51 -17.83
CA ARG A 41 -12.10 9.71 -18.66
C ARG A 41 -11.72 11.02 -17.96
N ALA A 42 -10.49 11.05 -17.41
CA ALA A 42 -9.92 12.19 -16.68
C ALA A 42 -10.61 12.52 -15.34
N GLU A 43 -11.58 11.75 -14.91
CA GLU A 43 -12.21 11.90 -13.60
C GLU A 43 -11.49 11.05 -12.55
N GLU A 44 -11.11 11.65 -11.41
CA GLU A 44 -10.37 10.98 -10.33
C GLU A 44 -11.32 10.27 -9.38
N TYR A 45 -11.04 9.01 -9.07
CA TYR A 45 -11.87 8.17 -8.19
C TYR A 45 -11.23 7.88 -6.83
N PHE A 46 -9.93 8.17 -6.65
CA PHE A 46 -9.28 7.97 -5.35
C PHE A 46 -9.30 9.25 -4.54
N ALA A 47 -9.51 9.08 -3.23
CA ALA A 47 -9.27 10.13 -2.25
C ALA A 47 -7.96 9.84 -1.49
N LEU A 48 -7.22 10.90 -1.18
CA LEU A 48 -5.98 10.81 -0.42
C LEU A 48 -6.09 11.68 0.84
N PRO A 49 -6.95 11.31 1.80
CA PRO A 49 -7.10 12.09 3.02
C PRO A 49 -5.76 12.21 3.76
N GLY A 50 -5.35 13.43 4.03
CA GLY A 50 -4.05 13.72 4.64
C GLY A 50 -2.84 13.55 3.71
N GLY A 51 -3.05 13.16 2.45
CA GLY A 51 -2.01 13.00 1.44
C GLY A 51 -1.00 11.89 1.74
N ILE A 52 0.14 11.92 1.06
CA ILE A 52 1.24 10.97 1.27
C ILE A 52 1.77 11.02 2.70
N GLY A 53 1.78 12.21 3.32
CA GLY A 53 2.22 12.36 4.70
C GLY A 53 1.40 11.51 5.67
N ALA A 54 0.10 11.41 5.47
CA ALA A 54 -0.75 10.54 6.29
C ALA A 54 -0.35 9.06 6.14
N TYR A 55 -0.10 8.62 4.91
CA TYR A 55 0.39 7.25 4.68
C TYR A 55 1.71 7.00 5.41
N ARG A 56 2.66 7.93 5.34
CA ARG A 56 3.96 7.81 6.02
C ARG A 56 3.82 7.75 7.54
N ARG A 57 2.77 8.34 8.10
CA ARG A 57 2.47 8.28 9.54
C ARG A 57 1.65 7.06 9.95
N GLY A 58 1.41 6.13 9.04
CA GLY A 58 0.68 4.89 9.32
C GLY A 58 -0.83 4.96 9.13
N HIS A 59 -1.35 6.06 8.57
CA HIS A 59 -2.78 6.18 8.28
C HIS A 59 -3.14 5.59 6.91
N THR A 60 -4.35 5.09 6.79
CA THR A 60 -4.86 4.58 5.51
C THR A 60 -5.20 5.74 4.58
N THR A 61 -4.67 5.68 3.37
CA THR A 61 -5.01 6.60 2.29
C THR A 61 -4.73 5.92 0.95
N GLY A 62 -5.43 6.32 -0.11
CA GLY A 62 -5.26 5.72 -1.43
C GLY A 62 -5.59 4.22 -1.45
N LEU A 63 -4.84 3.47 -2.25
CA LEU A 63 -4.94 2.01 -2.35
C LEU A 63 -3.64 1.38 -1.84
N PRO A 64 -3.57 0.96 -0.57
CA PRO A 64 -2.36 0.34 -0.04
C PRO A 64 -2.20 -1.10 -0.53
N LEU A 65 -0.96 -1.54 -0.72
CA LEU A 65 -0.64 -2.93 -0.96
C LEU A 65 -0.55 -3.66 0.39
N LEU A 66 -1.37 -4.67 0.58
CA LEU A 66 -1.42 -5.47 1.80
C LEU A 66 -0.83 -6.84 1.53
N ALA A 67 0.43 -7.04 1.90
CA ALA A 67 1.16 -8.29 1.64
C ALA A 67 2.10 -8.60 2.81
N PRO A 68 2.34 -9.88 3.15
CA PRO A 68 1.79 -11.09 2.51
C PRO A 68 0.39 -11.51 2.96
N TRP A 69 -0.25 -10.75 3.84
CA TRP A 69 -1.65 -10.98 4.24
C TRP A 69 -2.42 -9.66 4.32
N ALA A 70 -3.75 -9.77 4.25
CA ALA A 70 -4.67 -8.66 4.53
C ALA A 70 -5.38 -8.92 5.86
N ASN A 71 -5.88 -7.85 6.50
CA ASN A 71 -6.55 -7.90 7.79
C ASN A 71 -5.62 -8.41 8.89
N ARG A 72 -6.17 -8.87 10.04
CA ARG A 72 -5.40 -9.24 11.22
C ARG A 72 -5.09 -10.72 11.28
N LEU A 73 -3.96 -11.04 11.93
CA LEU A 73 -3.63 -12.39 12.35
C LEU A 73 -4.15 -12.64 13.78
N ALA A 74 -4.32 -13.91 14.12
CA ALA A 74 -4.73 -14.31 15.48
C ALA A 74 -3.64 -14.13 16.53
N GLY A 75 -2.40 -13.89 16.13
CA GLY A 75 -1.25 -13.71 17.00
C GLY A 75 -0.01 -13.34 16.20
N HIS A 76 1.14 -13.30 16.86
CA HIS A 76 2.41 -12.95 16.23
C HIS A 76 3.13 -14.16 15.61
N THR A 77 2.56 -15.34 15.71
CA THR A 77 3.10 -16.56 15.12
C THR A 77 2.03 -17.27 14.32
N TYR A 78 2.42 -17.89 13.21
CA TYR A 78 1.55 -18.78 12.48
C TYR A 78 2.34 -19.89 11.80
N ARG A 79 1.65 -20.92 11.32
CA ARG A 79 2.28 -22.03 10.61
C ARG A 79 1.66 -22.18 9.23
N ARG A 80 2.52 -22.48 8.27
CA ARG A 80 2.09 -22.96 6.95
C ARG A 80 2.75 -24.31 6.69
N GLY A 81 1.97 -25.38 6.82
CA GLY A 81 2.53 -26.72 6.75
C GLY A 81 3.54 -26.95 7.89
N ARG A 82 4.78 -27.25 7.53
CA ARG A 82 5.87 -27.47 8.49
C ARG A 82 6.67 -26.21 8.83
N VAL A 83 6.37 -25.10 8.14
CA VAL A 83 7.07 -23.84 8.34
C VAL A 83 6.37 -23.04 9.43
N GLY A 84 7.10 -22.72 10.52
CA GLY A 84 6.66 -21.77 11.52
C GLY A 84 7.15 -20.37 11.18
N VAL A 85 6.28 -19.37 11.31
CA VAL A 85 6.61 -17.97 11.11
C VAL A 85 6.41 -17.22 12.41
N ASP A 86 7.46 -16.54 12.88
CA ASP A 86 7.43 -15.71 14.08
C ASP A 86 7.65 -14.26 13.69
N LEU A 87 6.65 -13.42 13.94
CA LEU A 87 6.63 -12.00 13.59
C LEU A 87 6.93 -11.09 14.78
N SER A 88 7.18 -11.66 15.97
CA SER A 88 7.26 -10.89 17.22
C SER A 88 8.43 -9.90 17.27
N GLY A 89 9.47 -10.10 16.46
CA GLY A 89 10.60 -9.16 16.36
C GLY A 89 10.44 -8.06 15.33
N LEU A 90 9.32 -8.00 14.61
CA LEU A 90 9.10 -7.06 13.52
C LEU A 90 8.28 -5.85 13.98
N ASP A 91 8.60 -4.71 13.39
CA ASP A 91 7.79 -3.50 13.52
C ASP A 91 6.65 -3.56 12.51
N LEU A 92 5.48 -3.96 12.98
CA LEU A 92 4.31 -4.19 12.15
C LEU A 92 3.20 -3.19 12.47
N HIS A 93 2.35 -2.93 11.47
CA HIS A 93 1.07 -2.30 11.74
C HIS A 93 0.22 -3.24 12.56
N THR A 94 -0.38 -2.72 13.64
CA THR A 94 -1.20 -3.53 14.56
C THR A 94 -2.56 -2.89 14.76
N ASP A 95 -3.53 -3.72 15.15
CA ASP A 95 -4.85 -3.24 15.54
C ASP A 95 -4.83 -2.70 16.99
N ALA A 96 -6.00 -2.29 17.50
CA ALA A 96 -6.13 -1.74 18.85
C ALA A 96 -5.75 -2.75 19.95
N GLU A 97 -5.74 -4.04 19.65
CA GLU A 97 -5.39 -5.13 20.57
C GLU A 97 -3.96 -5.60 20.40
N GLY A 98 -3.17 -4.94 19.52
CA GLY A 98 -1.78 -5.28 19.25
C GLY A 98 -1.57 -6.45 18.29
N LEU A 99 -2.61 -6.89 17.58
CA LEU A 99 -2.48 -7.97 16.61
C LEU A 99 -1.96 -7.46 15.26
N PRO A 100 -1.05 -8.20 14.60
CA PRO A 100 -0.50 -7.79 13.31
C PRO A 100 -1.57 -7.67 12.22
N MET A 101 -1.57 -6.55 11.50
CA MET A 101 -2.53 -6.26 10.43
C MET A 101 -1.83 -5.91 9.12
N HIS A 102 -2.41 -6.36 8.02
CA HIS A 102 -2.13 -5.88 6.66
C HIS A 102 -0.72 -6.16 6.16
N GLY A 103 -0.11 -7.25 6.62
CA GLY A 103 1.18 -7.69 6.10
C GLY A 103 2.36 -6.88 6.61
N THR A 104 3.48 -7.02 5.92
CA THR A 104 4.73 -6.35 6.25
C THR A 104 4.94 -5.06 5.44
N LEU A 105 4.11 -4.82 4.43
CA LEU A 105 4.17 -3.66 3.54
C LEU A 105 3.10 -2.60 3.85
N ALA A 106 2.31 -2.78 4.91
CA ALA A 106 1.34 -1.77 5.31
C ALA A 106 2.06 -0.49 5.77
N ALA A 107 1.32 0.61 5.73
CA ALA A 107 1.82 1.90 6.17
C ALA A 107 2.39 1.82 7.59
N ARG A 108 3.61 2.30 7.73
CA ARG A 108 4.32 2.42 9.00
C ARG A 108 4.88 3.83 9.11
N ASP A 109 5.13 4.26 10.32
CA ASP A 109 5.82 5.54 10.51
C ASP A 109 7.17 5.49 9.79
N ALA A 110 7.32 6.35 8.80
CA ALA A 110 8.51 6.42 7.96
C ALA A 110 9.63 7.27 8.59
N GLY A 111 9.52 7.57 9.86
CA GLY A 111 10.60 8.23 10.63
C GLY A 111 11.80 7.32 10.86
N ARG A 112 11.96 6.29 10.03
CA ARG A 112 13.04 5.32 10.13
C ARG A 112 13.68 5.04 8.80
#